data_614f132b573a204c0fd286bfbb051800
#
_entry.id   614f132b573a204c0fd286bfbb051800
#
_cell.length_a   1.000
_cell.length_b   1.000
_cell.length_c   1.000
_cell.angle_alpha   90.00
_cell.angle_beta   90.00
_cell.angle_gamma   90.00
#
_symmetry.space_group_name_H-M   'P 1'
#
loop_
_entity.id
_entity.type
_entity.pdbx_description
1 polymer ?
#
loop_
_entity_poly.entity_id
_entity_poly.type
_entity_poly.pdbx_seq_one_letter_code
_entity_poly.pdbx_strand_id
1 'polypeptide(L)'
;MVNWVEAQKPLLNGLMKIAGVVPYTLEIEPGTKMNFWVPKETLRKKSRTGKPAKPDKPTKPVVLLIHGFAAEGIVTWQFQVGALSKKYSVYIPDLLFFGGSSSDNSDRSPAFQANCLVKGLRILGVDKFVPVGFSYGGMVAFKIAEAYPEMVRAMVVSGSILAMTDSISESSLNRLGFSSSKELLLPTSVKELKALFTIAVHKPLWFPKRLFKDFLEIHMNHIPYEVIVRVRWASRSILPLYIKYPNLVMVMFNNRKERAELLEAVEVSNKDVTIPHFPWKIHLLWGESDQIFDFELAKNMKS
;
A
#
# COMPACT_ATOMS: atom_id res chain seq x y z
N MET A 1 16.80 -5.04 -22.58
CA MET A 1 15.79 -6.07 -22.27
C MET A 1 14.54 -5.37 -21.76
N VAL A 2 13.33 -5.75 -22.21
CA VAL A 2 12.09 -5.15 -21.69
C VAL A 2 11.90 -5.64 -20.26
N ASN A 3 11.75 -4.71 -19.32
CA ASN A 3 11.33 -5.01 -17.98
C ASN A 3 9.84 -5.34 -17.98
N TRP A 4 9.50 -6.58 -17.77
CA TRP A 4 8.13 -7.06 -17.82
C TRP A 4 7.25 -6.46 -16.72
N VAL A 5 7.85 -6.06 -15.63
CA VAL A 5 7.16 -5.46 -14.48
C VAL A 5 6.71 -4.04 -14.84
N GLU A 6 7.60 -3.21 -15.40
CA GLU A 6 7.27 -1.87 -15.90
C GLU A 6 6.23 -1.91 -17.05
N ALA A 7 6.32 -2.91 -17.91
CA ALA A 7 5.40 -3.07 -19.04
C ALA A 7 3.92 -3.29 -18.63
N GLN A 8 3.66 -3.63 -17.37
CA GLN A 8 2.31 -3.89 -16.87
C GLN A 8 1.64 -2.66 -16.22
N LYS A 9 2.41 -1.64 -15.85
CA LYS A 9 1.84 -0.39 -15.28
C LYS A 9 0.75 0.22 -16.15
N PRO A 10 0.91 0.36 -17.48
CA PRO A 10 -0.13 0.89 -18.34
C PRO A 10 -1.42 0.06 -18.31
N LEU A 11 -1.31 -1.28 -18.23
CA LEU A 11 -2.48 -2.16 -18.14
C LEU A 11 -3.22 -1.95 -16.82
N LEU A 12 -2.50 -1.95 -15.70
CA LEU A 12 -3.09 -1.71 -14.38
C LEU A 12 -3.75 -0.33 -14.30
N ASN A 13 -3.07 0.70 -14.81
CA ASN A 13 -3.65 2.05 -14.91
C ASN A 13 -4.92 2.07 -15.78
N GLY A 14 -4.95 1.29 -16.85
CA GLY A 14 -6.13 1.11 -17.70
C GLY A 14 -7.29 0.46 -16.94
N LEU A 15 -7.03 -0.62 -16.20
CA LEU A 15 -8.01 -1.30 -15.35
C LEU A 15 -8.59 -0.36 -14.28
N MET A 16 -7.74 0.43 -13.61
CA MET A 16 -8.18 1.43 -12.63
C MET A 16 -9.09 2.49 -13.26
N LYS A 17 -8.75 2.99 -14.44
CA LYS A 17 -9.60 3.96 -15.18
C LYS A 17 -10.94 3.35 -15.59
N ILE A 18 -10.97 2.08 -15.99
CA ILE A 18 -12.23 1.34 -16.28
C ILE A 18 -13.05 1.18 -15.00
N ALA A 19 -12.41 0.93 -13.87
CA ALA A 19 -13.05 0.87 -12.57
C ALA A 19 -13.54 2.24 -12.04
N GLY A 20 -13.27 3.33 -12.77
CA GLY A 20 -13.76 4.67 -12.45
C GLY A 20 -12.85 5.46 -11.51
N VAL A 21 -11.62 5.03 -11.27
CA VAL A 21 -10.65 5.78 -10.46
C VAL A 21 -9.47 6.26 -11.33
N VAL A 22 -8.95 7.43 -11.00
CA VAL A 22 -7.86 8.08 -11.72
C VAL A 22 -6.83 8.66 -10.75
N PRO A 23 -5.54 8.75 -11.14
CA PRO A 23 -4.51 9.28 -10.26
C PRO A 23 -4.65 10.80 -10.11
N TYR A 24 -4.43 11.27 -8.90
CA TYR A 24 -4.43 12.68 -8.54
C TYR A 24 -3.39 12.95 -7.46
N THR A 25 -2.36 13.73 -7.79
CA THR A 25 -1.30 14.06 -6.85
C THR A 25 -1.59 15.38 -6.17
N LEU A 26 -1.45 15.39 -4.85
CA LEU A 26 -1.66 16.54 -3.98
C LEU A 26 -0.36 16.94 -3.31
N GLU A 27 -0.11 18.23 -3.21
CA GLU A 27 0.83 18.78 -2.25
C GLU A 27 0.08 18.95 -0.91
N ILE A 28 0.50 18.18 0.09
CA ILE A 28 -0.12 18.14 1.42
C ILE A 28 0.38 19.30 2.27
N GLU A 29 1.69 19.55 2.17
CA GLU A 29 2.42 20.64 2.79
C GLU A 29 3.72 20.83 1.98
N PRO A 30 4.45 21.97 2.14
CA PRO A 30 5.72 22.19 1.43
C PRO A 30 6.66 20.99 1.56
N GLY A 31 7.14 20.45 0.44
CA GLY A 31 8.02 19.29 0.39
C GLY A 31 7.34 17.92 0.59
N THR A 32 6.01 17.88 0.82
CA THR A 32 5.27 16.61 0.98
C THR A 32 4.18 16.48 -0.06
N LYS A 33 4.29 15.47 -0.91
CA LYS A 33 3.32 15.15 -1.97
C LYS A 33 2.77 13.75 -1.79
N MET A 34 1.46 13.60 -1.95
CA MET A 34 0.80 12.29 -1.94
C MET A 34 0.02 12.07 -3.22
N ASN A 35 0.18 10.89 -3.77
CA ASN A 35 -0.65 10.40 -4.87
C ASN A 35 -1.85 9.65 -4.32
N PHE A 36 -3.02 9.99 -4.85
CA PHE A 36 -4.28 9.30 -4.58
C PHE A 36 -4.88 8.83 -5.90
N TRP A 37 -5.44 7.65 -5.92
CA TRP A 37 -6.41 7.27 -6.94
C TRP A 37 -7.79 7.64 -6.42
N VAL A 38 -8.45 8.54 -7.14
CA VAL A 38 -9.71 9.15 -6.71
C VAL A 38 -10.84 8.83 -7.68
N PRO A 39 -12.12 8.85 -7.26
CA PRO A 39 -13.23 8.69 -8.16
C PRO A 39 -13.21 9.75 -9.27
N LYS A 40 -13.27 9.32 -10.53
CA LYS A 40 -13.17 10.21 -11.70
C LYS A 40 -14.24 11.30 -11.69
N GLU A 41 -15.40 11.00 -11.15
CA GLU A 41 -16.53 11.94 -11.05
C GLU A 41 -16.28 13.11 -10.09
N THR A 42 -15.32 12.98 -9.15
CA THR A 42 -14.96 14.08 -8.24
C THR A 42 -14.01 15.09 -8.86
N LEU A 43 -13.39 14.76 -9.99
CA LEU A 43 -12.50 15.67 -10.69
C LEU A 43 -13.28 16.50 -11.71
N ARG A 44 -13.47 17.77 -11.44
CA ARG A 44 -14.09 18.70 -12.40
C ARG A 44 -13.26 18.80 -13.69
N LYS A 45 -13.94 18.84 -14.83
CA LYS A 45 -13.33 19.29 -16.08
C LYS A 45 -12.78 20.70 -15.84
N LYS A 46 -11.52 20.95 -16.26
CA LYS A 46 -10.81 22.23 -16.09
C LYS A 46 -11.75 23.43 -16.20
N SER A 47 -11.69 24.32 -15.22
CA SER A 47 -12.36 25.63 -15.32
C SER A 47 -11.87 26.34 -16.60
N ARG A 48 -12.75 27.11 -17.27
CA ARG A 48 -12.40 27.97 -18.41
C ARG A 48 -11.24 28.93 -18.11
N THR A 49 -10.92 29.17 -16.83
CA THR A 49 -9.87 30.10 -16.36
C THR A 49 -8.50 29.42 -16.17
N GLY A 50 -8.33 28.12 -16.52
CA GLY A 50 -7.03 27.44 -16.44
C GLY A 50 -6.52 27.11 -15.04
N LYS A 51 -7.19 27.53 -13.98
CA LYS A 51 -6.83 27.18 -12.60
C LYS A 51 -7.29 25.76 -12.28
N PRO A 52 -6.50 24.95 -11.54
CA PRO A 52 -6.94 23.63 -11.08
C PRO A 52 -8.21 23.79 -10.23
N ALA A 53 -9.32 23.19 -10.70
CA ALA A 53 -10.56 23.23 -9.94
C ALA A 53 -10.43 22.33 -8.71
N LYS A 54 -10.89 22.82 -7.56
CA LYS A 54 -11.00 22.01 -6.35
C LYS A 54 -11.91 20.81 -6.63
N PRO A 55 -11.52 19.57 -6.21
CA PRO A 55 -12.36 18.40 -6.39
C PRO A 55 -13.75 18.56 -5.79
N ASP A 56 -14.77 17.98 -6.44
CA ASP A 56 -16.13 17.94 -5.91
C ASP A 56 -16.24 16.94 -4.75
N LYS A 57 -17.15 17.20 -3.82
CA LYS A 57 -17.44 16.25 -2.74
C LYS A 57 -17.92 14.91 -3.30
N PRO A 58 -17.54 13.78 -2.69
CA PRO A 58 -18.02 12.46 -3.11
C PRO A 58 -19.53 12.34 -2.92
N THR A 59 -20.21 11.71 -3.88
CA THR A 59 -21.66 11.50 -3.86
C THR A 59 -22.09 10.18 -3.21
N LYS A 60 -21.17 9.23 -3.11
CA LYS A 60 -21.38 7.92 -2.47
C LYS A 60 -20.61 7.84 -1.13
N PRO A 61 -20.96 6.90 -0.24
CA PRO A 61 -20.14 6.65 0.95
C PRO A 61 -18.69 6.38 0.58
N VAL A 62 -17.75 6.96 1.35
CA VAL A 62 -16.33 6.89 1.03
C VAL A 62 -15.68 5.68 1.68
N VAL A 63 -14.88 4.96 0.91
CA VAL A 63 -13.97 3.90 1.35
C VAL A 63 -12.53 4.32 1.02
N LEU A 64 -11.66 4.30 2.03
CA LEU A 64 -10.24 4.58 1.92
C LEU A 64 -9.46 3.27 1.98
N LEU A 65 -8.82 2.87 0.87
CA LEU A 65 -8.07 1.62 0.77
C LEU A 65 -6.58 1.88 1.02
N ILE A 66 -6.07 1.51 2.18
CA ILE A 66 -4.70 1.78 2.62
C ILE A 66 -3.87 0.51 2.45
N HIS A 67 -2.83 0.57 1.61
CA HIS A 67 -2.00 -0.57 1.24
C HIS A 67 -0.98 -0.96 2.32
N GLY A 68 -0.45 -2.19 2.23
CA GLY A 68 0.62 -2.68 3.08
C GLY A 68 2.01 -2.24 2.60
N PHE A 69 3.04 -2.70 3.31
CA PHE A 69 4.44 -2.31 3.06
C PHE A 69 5.00 -2.80 1.72
N ALA A 70 4.52 -3.95 1.25
CA ALA A 70 5.12 -4.63 0.09
C ALA A 70 4.73 -4.04 -1.28
N ALA A 71 3.72 -3.18 -1.38
CA ALA A 71 3.21 -2.70 -2.66
C ALA A 71 2.58 -1.31 -2.56
N GLU A 72 2.37 -0.64 -3.70
CA GLU A 72 1.59 0.61 -3.80
C GLU A 72 0.08 0.36 -3.81
N GLY A 73 -0.70 1.42 -3.70
CA GLY A 73 -2.14 1.34 -3.52
C GLY A 73 -2.86 0.52 -4.58
N ILE A 74 -2.67 0.83 -5.86
CA ILE A 74 -3.40 0.13 -6.94
C ILE A 74 -2.96 -1.32 -7.14
N VAL A 75 -1.71 -1.65 -6.80
CA VAL A 75 -1.21 -3.02 -6.86
C VAL A 75 -1.89 -3.88 -5.79
N THR A 76 -1.98 -3.35 -4.56
CA THR A 76 -2.62 -4.05 -3.45
C THR A 76 -4.11 -4.28 -3.71
N TRP A 77 -4.82 -3.27 -4.22
CA TRP A 77 -6.28 -3.24 -4.27
C TRP A 77 -6.90 -3.49 -5.65
N GLN A 78 -6.08 -3.88 -6.65
CA GLN A 78 -6.51 -4.04 -8.05
C GLN A 78 -7.75 -4.92 -8.25
N PHE A 79 -7.96 -5.92 -7.42
CA PHE A 79 -9.07 -6.85 -7.54
C PHE A 79 -10.34 -6.38 -6.82
N GLN A 80 -10.21 -5.48 -5.86
CA GLN A 80 -11.33 -4.99 -5.04
C GLN A 80 -11.97 -3.73 -5.63
N VAL A 81 -11.18 -2.89 -6.29
CA VAL A 81 -11.60 -1.56 -6.77
C VAL A 81 -12.82 -1.65 -7.69
N GLY A 82 -12.81 -2.55 -8.68
CA GLY A 82 -13.91 -2.68 -9.64
C GLY A 82 -15.26 -3.04 -9.00
N ALA A 83 -15.25 -3.86 -7.95
CA ALA A 83 -16.45 -4.23 -7.22
C ALA A 83 -16.91 -3.09 -6.28
N LEU A 84 -15.97 -2.48 -5.55
CA LEU A 84 -16.27 -1.44 -4.57
C LEU A 84 -16.75 -0.14 -5.22
N SER A 85 -16.17 0.28 -6.34
CA SER A 85 -16.53 1.53 -7.05
C SER A 85 -17.98 1.56 -7.55
N LYS A 86 -18.65 0.41 -7.65
CA LYS A 86 -20.08 0.34 -7.98
C LYS A 86 -20.95 0.99 -6.90
N LYS A 87 -20.58 0.83 -5.63
CA LYS A 87 -21.37 1.26 -4.46
C LYS A 87 -20.75 2.39 -3.64
N TYR A 88 -19.44 2.60 -3.76
CA TYR A 88 -18.66 3.51 -2.93
C TYR A 88 -17.83 4.48 -3.78
N SER A 89 -17.55 5.65 -3.23
CA SER A 89 -16.48 6.52 -3.71
C SER A 89 -15.15 6.00 -3.14
N VAL A 90 -14.34 5.36 -3.98
CA VAL A 90 -13.12 4.66 -3.58
C VAL A 90 -11.93 5.58 -3.71
N TYR A 91 -11.19 5.76 -2.62
CA TYR A 91 -9.94 6.50 -2.54
C TYR A 91 -8.81 5.54 -2.20
N ILE A 92 -7.73 5.56 -2.99
CA ILE A 92 -6.59 4.67 -2.80
C ILE A 92 -5.33 5.53 -2.77
N PRO A 93 -4.81 5.88 -1.59
CA PRO A 93 -3.55 6.58 -1.49
C PRO A 93 -2.37 5.66 -1.77
N ASP A 94 -1.30 6.21 -2.30
CA ASP A 94 0.03 5.69 -2.08
C ASP A 94 0.55 6.32 -0.77
N LEU A 95 0.95 5.51 0.19
CA LEU A 95 1.60 5.99 1.41
C LEU A 95 2.92 6.69 1.07
N LEU A 96 3.40 7.58 1.93
CA LEU A 96 4.67 8.28 1.71
C LEU A 96 5.81 7.27 1.50
N PHE A 97 6.65 7.57 0.50
CA PHE A 97 7.76 6.72 0.01
C PHE A 97 7.33 5.48 -0.77
N PHE A 98 6.03 5.41 -1.15
CA PHE A 98 5.49 4.41 -2.07
C PHE A 98 4.85 5.09 -3.28
N GLY A 99 4.86 4.38 -4.43
CA GLY A 99 4.24 4.87 -5.66
C GLY A 99 4.67 6.28 -6.03
N GLY A 100 3.70 7.17 -6.16
CA GLY A 100 3.91 8.59 -6.51
C GLY A 100 4.04 9.55 -5.32
N SER A 101 4.19 9.04 -4.08
CA SER A 101 4.21 9.84 -2.86
C SER A 101 5.62 10.04 -2.30
N SER A 102 5.94 11.26 -1.87
CA SER A 102 7.25 11.63 -1.33
C SER A 102 7.11 12.68 -0.22
N SER A 103 8.12 12.77 0.65
CA SER A 103 8.23 13.81 1.66
C SER A 103 9.68 14.13 1.97
N ASP A 104 9.98 15.41 2.18
CA ASP A 104 11.27 15.89 2.68
C ASP A 104 11.30 15.88 4.23
N ASN A 105 10.17 15.61 4.88
CA ASN A 105 10.08 15.49 6.33
C ASN A 105 10.82 14.23 6.81
N SER A 106 11.46 14.32 7.97
CA SER A 106 12.20 13.21 8.57
C SER A 106 11.32 12.26 9.40
N ASP A 107 10.07 12.62 9.72
CA ASP A 107 9.15 11.77 10.46
C ASP A 107 8.74 10.55 9.61
N ARG A 108 8.94 9.35 10.16
CA ARG A 108 8.63 8.06 9.52
C ARG A 108 7.51 7.30 10.23
N SER A 109 6.90 7.92 11.24
CA SER A 109 5.89 7.25 12.07
C SER A 109 4.60 6.94 11.29
N PRO A 110 3.87 5.87 11.66
CA PRO A 110 2.52 5.64 11.15
C PRO A 110 1.56 6.79 11.45
N ALA A 111 1.81 7.57 12.51
CA ALA A 111 1.03 8.75 12.85
C ALA A 111 1.24 9.89 11.83
N PHE A 112 2.47 10.10 11.35
CA PHE A 112 2.73 11.07 10.29
C PHE A 112 2.06 10.67 8.98
N GLN A 113 2.11 9.38 8.61
CA GLN A 113 1.37 8.84 7.46
C GLN A 113 -0.14 9.13 7.59
N ALA A 114 -0.72 8.87 8.76
CA ALA A 114 -2.13 9.11 9.06
C ALA A 114 -2.50 10.58 8.90
N ASN A 115 -1.67 11.48 9.47
CA ASN A 115 -1.87 12.92 9.38
C ASN A 115 -1.86 13.43 7.94
N CYS A 116 -0.89 12.98 7.13
CA CYS A 116 -0.80 13.34 5.72
C CYS A 116 -2.00 12.82 4.91
N LEU A 117 -2.44 11.59 5.17
CA LEU A 117 -3.65 11.02 4.54
C LEU A 117 -4.90 11.85 4.85
N VAL A 118 -5.12 12.20 6.11
CA VAL A 118 -6.29 12.99 6.53
C VAL A 118 -6.25 14.39 5.94
N LYS A 119 -5.09 15.06 5.94
CA LYS A 119 -4.92 16.35 5.25
C LYS A 119 -5.30 16.24 3.77
N GLY A 120 -4.82 15.20 3.07
CA GLY A 120 -5.14 14.94 1.68
C GLY A 120 -6.63 14.71 1.45
N LEU A 121 -7.28 13.91 2.27
CA LEU A 121 -8.72 13.66 2.20
C LEU A 121 -9.55 14.93 2.41
N ARG A 122 -9.16 15.79 3.36
CA ARG A 122 -9.82 17.09 3.58
C ARG A 122 -9.68 18.00 2.36
N ILE A 123 -8.50 18.03 1.70
CA ILE A 123 -8.32 18.77 0.45
C ILE A 123 -9.23 18.20 -0.65
N LEU A 124 -9.43 16.87 -0.69
CA LEU A 124 -10.32 16.18 -1.61
C LEU A 124 -11.82 16.29 -1.25
N GLY A 125 -12.17 17.04 -0.20
CA GLY A 125 -13.54 17.27 0.22
C GLY A 125 -14.20 16.06 0.90
N VAL A 126 -13.41 15.16 1.47
CA VAL A 126 -13.88 13.99 2.20
C VAL A 126 -13.96 14.31 3.69
N ASP A 127 -15.17 14.31 4.22
CA ASP A 127 -15.45 14.62 5.64
C ASP A 127 -15.53 13.35 6.50
N LYS A 128 -16.05 12.25 5.93
CA LYS A 128 -16.20 10.96 6.65
C LYS A 128 -15.92 9.78 5.71
N PHE A 129 -15.28 8.74 6.23
CA PHE A 129 -14.93 7.55 5.45
C PHE A 129 -14.85 6.28 6.29
N VAL A 130 -14.74 5.14 5.61
CA VAL A 130 -14.40 3.83 6.19
C VAL A 130 -12.97 3.49 5.75
N PRO A 131 -11.98 3.53 6.64
CA PRO A 131 -10.65 3.04 6.32
C PRO A 131 -10.66 1.51 6.23
N VAL A 132 -10.02 1.00 5.18
CA VAL A 132 -9.74 -0.42 4.97
C VAL A 132 -8.23 -0.56 4.87
N GLY A 133 -7.60 -1.03 5.93
CA GLY A 133 -6.14 -1.13 6.04
C GLY A 133 -5.65 -2.57 5.91
N PHE A 134 -4.60 -2.77 5.10
CA PHE A 134 -3.94 -4.05 4.97
C PHE A 134 -2.51 -3.97 5.52
N SER A 135 -2.11 -4.89 6.40
CA SER A 135 -0.76 -4.97 6.96
C SER A 135 -0.33 -3.61 7.55
N TYR A 136 0.82 -3.03 7.16
CA TYR A 136 1.25 -1.69 7.55
C TYR A 136 0.15 -0.62 7.40
N GLY A 137 -0.67 -0.70 6.34
CA GLY A 137 -1.80 0.21 6.15
C GLY A 137 -2.90 0.06 7.21
N GLY A 138 -3.00 -1.10 7.87
CA GLY A 138 -3.87 -1.29 9.02
C GLY A 138 -3.37 -0.54 10.25
N MET A 139 -2.05 -0.52 10.50
CA MET A 139 -1.45 0.29 11.58
C MET A 139 -1.70 1.79 11.35
N VAL A 140 -1.56 2.25 10.10
CA VAL A 140 -1.91 3.63 9.72
C VAL A 140 -3.41 3.90 9.92
N ALA A 141 -4.29 2.94 9.59
CA ALA A 141 -5.73 3.06 9.82
C ALA A 141 -6.07 3.20 11.31
N PHE A 142 -5.40 2.46 12.19
CA PHE A 142 -5.54 2.63 13.64
C PHE A 142 -5.11 4.03 14.09
N LYS A 143 -4.00 4.55 13.57
CA LYS A 143 -3.56 5.93 13.89
C LYS A 143 -4.52 7.01 13.37
N ILE A 144 -5.16 6.80 12.23
CA ILE A 144 -6.25 7.67 11.76
C ILE A 144 -7.43 7.60 12.75
N ALA A 145 -7.82 6.40 13.14
CA ALA A 145 -8.95 6.16 14.03
C ALA A 145 -8.74 6.75 15.44
N GLU A 146 -7.51 6.74 15.91
CA GLU A 146 -7.09 7.34 17.19
C GLU A 146 -7.09 8.87 17.14
N ALA A 147 -6.51 9.45 16.09
CA ALA A 147 -6.32 10.90 15.99
C ALA A 147 -7.54 11.65 15.42
N TYR A 148 -8.39 10.99 14.62
CA TYR A 148 -9.51 11.58 13.90
C TYR A 148 -10.79 10.73 13.99
N PRO A 149 -11.23 10.36 15.21
CA PRO A 149 -12.37 9.46 15.41
C PRO A 149 -13.66 9.99 14.77
N GLU A 150 -13.81 11.31 14.67
CA GLU A 150 -14.98 11.96 14.07
C GLU A 150 -15.10 11.75 12.55
N MET A 151 -14.00 11.43 11.87
CA MET A 151 -13.97 11.16 10.43
C MET A 151 -14.21 9.68 10.09
N VAL A 152 -14.07 8.78 11.06
CA VAL A 152 -14.21 7.34 10.87
C VAL A 152 -15.63 6.87 11.18
N ARG A 153 -16.28 6.14 10.26
CA ARG A 153 -17.61 5.57 10.45
C ARG A 153 -17.58 4.13 10.95
N ALA A 154 -16.65 3.37 10.50
CA ALA A 154 -16.33 1.98 10.83
C ALA A 154 -14.93 1.71 10.25
N MET A 155 -14.30 0.63 10.64
CA MET A 155 -12.98 0.26 10.14
C MET A 155 -12.91 -1.21 9.73
N VAL A 156 -12.16 -1.52 8.69
CA VAL A 156 -11.80 -2.88 8.30
C VAL A 156 -10.28 -3.00 8.32
N VAL A 157 -9.78 -4.01 9.01
CA VAL A 157 -8.34 -4.29 9.10
C VAL A 157 -8.08 -5.72 8.65
N SER A 158 -7.12 -5.90 7.77
CA SER A 158 -6.74 -7.21 7.27
C SER A 158 -5.25 -7.47 7.51
N GLY A 159 -4.93 -8.60 8.18
CA GLY A 159 -3.55 -9.02 8.43
C GLY A 159 -2.70 -7.89 9.05
N SER A 160 -3.18 -7.27 10.14
CA SER A 160 -2.51 -6.15 10.80
C SER A 160 -2.86 -6.04 12.27
N ILE A 161 -2.02 -5.39 13.03
CA ILE A 161 -2.15 -5.17 14.46
C ILE A 161 -2.19 -3.68 14.79
N LEU A 162 -2.64 -3.35 16.00
CA LEU A 162 -2.71 -1.98 16.49
C LEU A 162 -1.34 -1.32 16.58
N ALA A 163 -0.36 -2.04 17.09
CA ALA A 163 1.03 -1.59 17.23
C ALA A 163 1.98 -2.79 17.14
N MET A 164 3.13 -2.60 16.50
CA MET A 164 4.22 -3.56 16.46
C MET A 164 5.09 -3.33 17.69
N THR A 165 4.86 -4.12 18.73
CA THR A 165 5.70 -4.05 19.94
C THR A 165 6.97 -4.84 19.79
N ASP A 166 7.99 -4.52 20.61
CA ASP A 166 9.26 -5.25 20.64
C ASP A 166 9.03 -6.78 20.75
N SER A 167 8.14 -7.19 21.66
CA SER A 167 7.86 -8.62 21.90
C SER A 167 7.16 -9.29 20.70
N ILE A 168 6.25 -8.59 20.02
CA ILE A 168 5.58 -9.12 18.81
C ILE A 168 6.57 -9.22 17.67
N SER A 169 7.41 -8.19 17.47
CA SER A 169 8.44 -8.17 16.44
C SER A 169 9.42 -9.32 16.63
N GLU A 170 10.00 -9.43 17.82
CA GLU A 170 10.97 -10.49 18.16
C GLU A 170 10.36 -11.89 18.00
N SER A 171 9.18 -12.13 18.55
CA SER A 171 8.51 -13.43 18.43
C SER A 171 8.23 -13.81 16.97
N SER A 172 7.74 -12.86 16.17
CA SER A 172 7.44 -13.09 14.76
C SER A 172 8.71 -13.35 13.94
N LEU A 173 9.74 -12.54 14.12
CA LEU A 173 11.02 -12.69 13.41
C LEU A 173 11.72 -14.00 13.76
N ASN A 174 11.78 -14.38 15.05
CA ASN A 174 12.34 -15.65 15.50
C ASN A 174 11.61 -16.85 14.88
N ARG A 175 10.28 -16.83 14.87
CA ARG A 175 9.46 -17.87 14.25
C ARG A 175 9.70 -18.00 12.74
N LEU A 176 9.93 -16.89 12.06
CA LEU A 176 10.17 -16.84 10.62
C LEU A 176 11.63 -17.05 10.23
N GLY A 177 12.56 -17.03 11.19
CA GLY A 177 14.01 -17.22 10.98
C GLY A 177 14.72 -16.01 10.38
N PHE A 178 14.25 -14.80 10.70
CA PHE A 178 14.87 -13.54 10.28
C PHE A 178 15.39 -12.76 11.48
N SER A 179 16.45 -11.99 11.27
CA SER A 179 17.06 -11.15 12.32
C SER A 179 16.47 -9.75 12.43
N SER A 180 15.73 -9.30 11.41
CA SER A 180 15.09 -7.98 11.42
C SER A 180 13.93 -7.88 10.43
N SER A 181 13.01 -6.94 10.68
CA SER A 181 11.94 -6.57 9.75
C SER A 181 12.47 -6.10 8.40
N LYS A 182 13.66 -5.50 8.38
CA LYS A 182 14.34 -5.08 7.14
C LYS A 182 14.79 -6.29 6.30
N GLU A 183 15.38 -7.30 6.95
CA GLU A 183 15.78 -8.53 6.27
C GLU A 183 14.59 -9.24 5.64
N LEU A 184 13.47 -9.31 6.36
CA LEU A 184 12.24 -9.92 5.89
C LEU A 184 11.59 -9.14 4.74
N LEU A 185 11.39 -7.81 4.90
CA LEU A 185 10.52 -7.00 4.04
C LEU A 185 11.27 -6.20 2.96
N LEU A 186 12.60 -6.13 3.04
CA LEU A 186 13.45 -5.46 2.05
C LEU A 186 14.53 -6.42 1.51
N PRO A 187 14.16 -7.50 0.83
CA PRO A 187 15.11 -8.50 0.33
C PRO A 187 16.15 -7.86 -0.60
N THR A 188 17.40 -8.36 -0.54
CA THR A 188 18.53 -7.93 -1.37
C THR A 188 18.95 -9.00 -2.36
N SER A 189 18.44 -10.19 -2.20
CA SER A 189 18.78 -11.36 -3.02
C SER A 189 17.56 -12.12 -3.52
N VAL A 190 17.71 -12.86 -4.60
CA VAL A 190 16.67 -13.77 -5.12
C VAL A 190 16.25 -14.80 -4.05
N LYS A 191 17.17 -15.22 -3.18
CA LYS A 191 16.90 -16.16 -2.10
C LYS A 191 15.95 -15.55 -1.07
N GLU A 192 16.27 -14.36 -0.58
CA GLU A 192 15.45 -13.62 0.39
C GLU A 192 14.07 -13.28 -0.19
N LEU A 193 14.03 -12.85 -1.45
CA LEU A 193 12.79 -12.55 -2.13
C LEU A 193 11.88 -13.78 -2.23
N LYS A 194 12.43 -14.95 -2.55
CA LYS A 194 11.67 -16.21 -2.55
C LYS A 194 11.17 -16.57 -1.16
N ALA A 195 11.98 -16.37 -0.13
CA ALA A 195 11.58 -16.59 1.26
C ALA A 195 10.40 -15.70 1.63
N LEU A 196 10.46 -14.40 1.30
CA LEU A 196 9.36 -13.47 1.51
C LEU A 196 8.07 -13.94 0.80
N PHE A 197 8.15 -14.35 -0.48
CA PHE A 197 6.97 -14.85 -1.18
C PHE A 197 6.39 -16.13 -0.57
N THR A 198 7.25 -17.01 -0.05
CA THR A 198 6.79 -18.24 0.61
C THR A 198 6.00 -17.92 1.87
N ILE A 199 6.39 -16.88 2.60
CA ILE A 199 5.73 -16.43 3.82
C ILE A 199 4.46 -15.63 3.51
N ALA A 200 4.53 -14.73 2.52
CA ALA A 200 3.46 -13.79 2.21
C ALA A 200 2.28 -14.40 1.43
N VAL A 201 2.44 -15.60 0.86
CA VAL A 201 1.42 -16.20 -0.02
C VAL A 201 1.09 -17.63 0.40
N HIS A 202 -0.19 -17.89 0.73
CA HIS A 202 -0.65 -19.22 1.16
C HIS A 202 -0.38 -20.34 0.12
N LYS A 203 -0.53 -20.05 -1.17
CA LYS A 203 -0.24 -21.02 -2.24
C LYS A 203 1.09 -20.65 -2.90
N PRO A 204 2.05 -21.58 -2.99
CA PRO A 204 3.32 -21.29 -3.62
C PRO A 204 3.14 -20.80 -5.06
N LEU A 205 3.68 -19.62 -5.34
CA LEU A 205 3.68 -19.04 -6.67
C LEU A 205 4.93 -19.53 -7.41
N TRP A 206 4.73 -20.15 -8.56
CA TRP A 206 5.84 -20.52 -9.43
C TRP A 206 6.19 -19.33 -10.33
N PHE A 207 7.40 -18.81 -10.17
CA PHE A 207 7.96 -17.79 -11.07
C PHE A 207 9.25 -18.29 -11.70
N PRO A 208 9.49 -18.04 -13.01
CA PRO A 208 10.78 -18.30 -13.63
C PRO A 208 11.92 -17.57 -12.91
N LYS A 209 13.08 -18.21 -12.79
CA LYS A 209 14.28 -17.61 -12.16
C LYS A 209 14.63 -16.22 -12.73
N ARG A 210 14.36 -16.01 -14.03
CA ARG A 210 14.58 -14.76 -14.71
C ARG A 210 13.72 -13.64 -14.18
N LEU A 211 12.44 -13.91 -13.82
CA LEU A 211 11.55 -12.90 -13.27
C LEU A 211 12.08 -12.38 -11.93
N PHE A 212 12.62 -13.26 -11.08
CA PHE A 212 13.28 -12.85 -9.83
C PHE A 212 14.54 -12.01 -10.07
N LYS A 213 15.29 -12.26 -11.17
CA LYS A 213 16.46 -11.46 -11.54
C LYS A 213 16.05 -10.11 -12.12
N ASP A 214 15.16 -10.09 -13.10
CA ASP A 214 14.62 -8.86 -13.72
C ASP A 214 14.06 -7.91 -12.65
N PHE A 215 13.56 -8.47 -11.61
CA PHE A 215 13.04 -7.92 -10.41
C PHE A 215 14.08 -7.24 -9.52
N LEU A 216 15.21 -7.91 -9.25
CA LEU A 216 16.33 -7.35 -8.49
C LEU A 216 17.18 -6.39 -9.34
N GLU A 217 17.34 -6.64 -10.65
CA GLU A 217 18.16 -5.83 -11.55
C GLU A 217 17.64 -4.41 -11.75
N ILE A 218 16.32 -4.19 -11.66
CA ILE A 218 15.72 -2.84 -11.72
C ILE A 218 16.21 -1.97 -10.58
N HIS A 219 16.65 -2.56 -9.50
CA HIS A 219 16.89 -1.92 -8.21
C HIS A 219 18.34 -1.63 -7.91
N MET A 220 19.24 -2.20 -8.69
CA MET A 220 20.68 -1.99 -8.52
C MET A 220 21.28 -0.99 -9.52
N ASN A 221 20.58 -0.67 -10.60
CA ASN A 221 21.08 0.24 -11.62
C ASN A 221 20.06 1.34 -11.93
N HIS A 222 20.40 2.57 -11.62
CA HIS A 222 19.75 3.75 -12.18
C HIS A 222 20.01 3.78 -13.70
N ILE A 223 19.10 3.22 -14.50
CA ILE A 223 19.14 3.36 -15.96
C ILE A 223 18.19 4.49 -16.36
N PRO A 224 18.67 5.53 -17.07
CA PRO A 224 17.80 6.60 -17.56
C PRO A 224 16.75 6.05 -18.53
N TYR A 225 15.56 6.63 -18.50
CA TYR A 225 14.33 6.27 -19.19
C TYR A 225 14.44 6.07 -20.73
N GLU A 226 15.50 6.49 -21.37
CA GLU A 226 15.60 6.57 -22.83
C GLU A 226 15.99 5.27 -23.58
N VAL A 227 16.31 4.19 -22.88
CA VAL A 227 16.83 2.95 -23.52
C VAL A 227 15.75 1.88 -23.82
N ILE A 228 14.48 2.09 -23.46
CA ILE A 228 13.45 1.03 -23.40
C ILE A 228 12.67 0.80 -24.71
N VAL A 229 12.92 1.49 -25.79
CA VAL A 229 12.11 1.38 -27.02
C VAL A 229 12.76 0.51 -28.11
N ARG A 230 13.07 -0.75 -27.87
CA ARG A 230 13.24 -1.75 -28.96
C ARG A 230 13.33 -3.19 -28.45
N VAL A 231 12.22 -3.92 -28.31
CA VAL A 231 12.24 -5.39 -28.50
C VAL A 231 10.90 -5.91 -29.03
N ARG A 232 11.04 -6.67 -30.10
CA ARG A 232 10.06 -7.28 -30.98
C ARG A 232 9.35 -8.48 -30.32
N TRP A 233 8.10 -8.66 -30.62
CA TRP A 233 7.21 -9.78 -30.32
C TRP A 233 7.84 -11.16 -30.59
N ALA A 234 7.85 -12.01 -29.54
CA ALA A 234 7.90 -13.46 -29.73
C ALA A 234 7.37 -14.21 -28.50
N SER A 235 6.38 -15.01 -28.75
CA SER A 235 5.79 -16.18 -28.07
C SER A 235 4.50 -15.99 -27.28
N ARG A 236 3.45 -16.55 -27.88
CA ARG A 236 2.04 -16.53 -27.47
C ARG A 236 1.65 -17.46 -26.30
N SER A 237 2.58 -18.18 -25.66
CA SER A 237 2.22 -19.31 -24.81
C SER A 237 2.33 -19.09 -23.30
N ILE A 238 2.83 -17.94 -22.84
CA ILE A 238 3.11 -17.69 -21.41
C ILE A 238 2.25 -16.57 -20.82
N LEU A 239 1.46 -15.90 -21.64
CA LEU A 239 0.67 -14.73 -21.31
C LEU A 239 -0.37 -14.91 -20.18
N PRO A 240 -1.10 -16.03 -20.03
CA PRO A 240 -2.18 -16.15 -19.06
C PRO A 240 -1.73 -16.24 -17.60
N LEU A 241 -0.52 -16.76 -17.32
CA LEU A 241 -0.02 -16.90 -15.94
C LEU A 241 0.65 -15.61 -15.42
N TYR A 242 1.24 -14.81 -16.32
CA TYR A 242 1.88 -13.54 -15.98
C TYR A 242 0.88 -12.44 -15.59
N ILE A 243 -0.35 -12.53 -16.08
CA ILE A 243 -1.41 -11.55 -15.82
C ILE A 243 -1.90 -11.62 -14.37
N LYS A 244 -1.68 -12.73 -13.68
CA LYS A 244 -2.32 -12.96 -12.37
C LYS A 244 -1.61 -12.31 -11.17
N TYR A 245 -0.26 -12.13 -11.19
CA TYR A 245 0.48 -11.70 -9.99
C TYR A 245 1.75 -10.83 -10.18
N PRO A 246 1.98 -10.10 -11.26
CA PRO A 246 3.27 -9.49 -11.54
C PRO A 246 3.55 -8.16 -10.83
N ASN A 247 2.51 -7.53 -10.32
CA ASN A 247 2.59 -6.15 -9.79
C ASN A 247 3.03 -6.08 -8.32
N LEU A 248 2.89 -7.16 -7.56
CA LEU A 248 3.20 -7.18 -6.13
C LEU A 248 4.67 -6.83 -5.84
N VAL A 249 5.50 -7.10 -6.81
CA VAL A 249 6.94 -7.17 -6.65
C VAL A 249 7.66 -5.89 -7.02
N MET A 250 7.08 -5.09 -7.90
CA MET A 250 7.70 -3.92 -8.49
C MET A 250 7.94 -2.76 -7.54
N VAL A 251 7.11 -2.65 -6.53
CA VAL A 251 7.05 -1.48 -5.65
C VAL A 251 7.96 -1.59 -4.44
N MET A 252 8.52 -2.76 -4.19
CA MET A 252 9.24 -3.05 -2.94
C MET A 252 10.60 -2.32 -2.78
N PHE A 253 11.13 -1.68 -3.82
CA PHE A 253 12.52 -1.28 -3.81
C PHE A 253 12.82 0.20 -4.06
N ASN A 254 11.87 0.98 -4.54
CA ASN A 254 12.04 2.43 -4.59
C ASN A 254 12.07 2.99 -3.16
N ASN A 255 12.84 4.04 -2.95
CA ASN A 255 12.98 4.69 -1.63
C ASN A 255 13.38 3.70 -0.52
N ARG A 256 14.35 2.80 -0.83
CA ARG A 256 14.75 1.72 0.09
C ARG A 256 15.23 2.24 1.46
N LYS A 257 15.94 3.37 1.46
CA LYS A 257 16.41 4.01 2.69
C LYS A 257 15.23 4.45 3.55
N GLU A 258 14.34 5.23 2.98
CA GLU A 258 13.16 5.78 3.66
C GLU A 258 12.22 4.65 4.13
N ARG A 259 12.08 3.57 3.34
CA ARG A 259 11.30 2.40 3.74
C ARG A 259 11.96 1.62 4.88
N ALA A 260 13.28 1.55 4.92
CA ALA A 260 13.96 0.94 6.06
C ALA A 260 13.72 1.77 7.34
N GLU A 261 13.72 3.09 7.22
CA GLU A 261 13.39 4.02 8.32
C GLU A 261 11.91 3.88 8.76
N LEU A 262 10.97 3.64 7.81
CA LEU A 262 9.57 3.33 8.17
C LEU A 262 9.44 2.06 9.01
N LEU A 263 10.21 1.00 8.71
CA LEU A 263 10.18 -0.23 9.48
C LEU A 263 10.74 -0.05 10.89
N GLU A 264 11.73 0.80 11.06
CA GLU A 264 12.24 1.17 12.39
C GLU A 264 11.20 1.99 13.17
N ALA A 265 10.53 2.92 12.51
CA ALA A 265 9.57 3.82 13.15
C ALA A 265 8.23 3.16 13.50
N VAL A 266 7.96 1.94 12.99
CA VAL A 266 6.74 1.19 13.33
C VAL A 266 6.86 0.44 14.64
N GLU A 267 8.08 0.11 15.06
CA GLU A 267 8.33 -0.61 16.30
C GLU A 267 8.23 0.32 17.50
N VAL A 268 7.46 -0.08 18.48
CA VAL A 268 7.24 0.69 19.72
C VAL A 268 7.53 -0.18 20.94
N SER A 269 8.03 0.44 22.01
CA SER A 269 8.25 -0.28 23.26
C SER A 269 6.94 -0.83 23.81
N ASN A 270 6.99 -2.04 24.39
CA ASN A 270 5.82 -2.63 25.07
C ASN A 270 5.19 -1.72 26.12
N LYS A 271 6.01 -0.84 26.74
CA LYS A 271 5.58 0.08 27.80
C LYS A 271 4.78 1.28 27.27
N ASP A 272 4.95 1.59 25.98
CA ASP A 272 4.38 2.79 25.36
C ASP A 272 3.08 2.50 24.61
N VAL A 273 2.60 1.24 24.65
CA VAL A 273 1.37 0.85 23.99
C VAL A 273 0.19 1.12 24.90
N THR A 274 -0.69 2.01 24.48
CA THR A 274 -2.03 2.18 25.05
C THR A 274 -3.05 1.62 24.07
N ILE A 275 -4.06 0.92 24.56
CA ILE A 275 -5.17 0.42 23.74
C ILE A 275 -6.27 1.48 23.76
N PRO A 276 -6.48 2.23 22.68
CA PRO A 276 -7.53 3.25 22.64
C PRO A 276 -8.91 2.60 22.56
N HIS A 277 -9.90 3.26 23.12
CA HIS A 277 -11.28 2.86 22.94
C HIS A 277 -11.82 3.41 21.62
N PHE A 278 -12.33 2.53 20.77
CA PHE A 278 -12.94 2.89 19.49
C PHE A 278 -14.46 2.82 19.58
N PRO A 279 -15.20 3.91 19.32
CA PRO A 279 -16.65 3.96 19.48
C PRO A 279 -17.44 3.29 18.34
N TRP A 280 -16.78 2.78 17.31
CA TRP A 280 -17.39 2.14 16.14
C TRP A 280 -16.89 0.71 15.97
N LYS A 281 -17.56 -0.02 15.09
CA LYS A 281 -17.22 -1.41 14.78
C LYS A 281 -15.92 -1.49 13.98
N ILE A 282 -15.03 -2.36 14.43
CA ILE A 282 -13.82 -2.78 13.72
C ILE A 282 -14.06 -4.20 13.22
N HIS A 283 -13.90 -4.39 11.92
CA HIS A 283 -13.97 -5.70 11.29
C HIS A 283 -12.55 -6.19 11.03
N LEU A 284 -12.17 -7.29 11.67
CA LEU A 284 -10.89 -7.95 11.45
C LEU A 284 -11.06 -9.04 10.38
N LEU A 285 -10.30 -8.93 9.30
CA LEU A 285 -10.19 -9.93 8.25
C LEU A 285 -8.81 -10.59 8.36
N TRP A 286 -8.79 -11.88 8.67
CA TRP A 286 -7.54 -12.57 8.93
C TRP A 286 -7.44 -13.90 8.22
N GLY A 287 -6.25 -14.20 7.65
CA GLY A 287 -5.94 -15.50 7.12
C GLY A 287 -5.58 -16.47 8.25
N GLU A 288 -6.20 -17.64 8.29
CA GLU A 288 -5.85 -18.69 9.28
C GLU A 288 -4.39 -19.15 9.16
N SER A 289 -3.80 -19.00 7.98
CA SER A 289 -2.42 -19.36 7.66
C SER A 289 -1.50 -18.13 7.56
N ASP A 290 -1.86 -16.99 8.14
CA ASP A 290 -0.99 -15.80 8.17
C ASP A 290 0.27 -16.12 8.98
N GLN A 291 1.43 -16.06 8.30
CA GLN A 291 2.72 -16.37 8.93
C GLN A 291 3.40 -15.12 9.51
N ILE A 292 3.00 -13.93 9.11
CA ILE A 292 3.58 -12.67 9.61
C ILE A 292 2.89 -12.28 10.92
N PHE A 293 1.57 -12.15 10.88
CA PHE A 293 0.75 -11.92 12.06
C PHE A 293 -0.10 -13.16 12.31
N ASP A 294 0.31 -13.99 13.23
CA ASP A 294 -0.40 -15.23 13.51
C ASP A 294 -1.84 -14.98 14.01
N PHE A 295 -2.67 -16.02 13.92
CA PHE A 295 -4.09 -15.90 14.22
C PHE A 295 -4.37 -15.63 15.71
N GLU A 296 -3.44 -15.96 16.62
CA GLU A 296 -3.57 -15.64 18.04
C GLU A 296 -3.52 -14.13 18.29
N LEU A 297 -2.74 -13.36 17.52
CA LEU A 297 -2.75 -11.90 17.59
C LEU A 297 -4.14 -11.33 17.25
N ALA A 298 -4.83 -11.90 16.24
CA ALA A 298 -6.19 -11.48 15.91
C ALA A 298 -7.19 -11.76 17.03
N LYS A 299 -7.07 -12.91 17.70
CA LYS A 299 -7.92 -13.25 18.85
C LYS A 299 -7.70 -12.28 20.01
N ASN A 300 -6.44 -11.95 20.30
CA ASN A 300 -6.08 -11.01 21.37
C ASN A 300 -6.58 -9.58 21.10
N MET A 301 -6.68 -9.19 19.81
CA MET A 301 -7.26 -7.87 19.44
C MET A 301 -8.79 -7.81 19.55
N LYS A 302 -9.46 -8.96 19.70
CA LYS A 302 -10.92 -9.05 19.81
C LYS A 302 -11.43 -8.90 21.27
N SER A 303 -10.57 -9.20 22.23
CA SER A 303 -10.85 -9.08 23.66
C SER A 303 -10.82 -7.63 24.13
#